data_6be1faa113cfa2616e2c5c44eb2f2988
#
_entry.id   6be1faa113cfa2616e2c5c44eb2f2988
#
_cell.length_a   1.000
_cell.length_b   1.000
_cell.length_c   1.000
_cell.angle_alpha   90.00
_cell.angle_beta   90.00
_cell.angle_gamma   90.00
#
_symmetry.space_group_name_H-M   'P 1'
#
loop_
_entity.id
_entity.type
_entity.pdbx_description
1 polymer ?
#
loop_
_entity_poly.entity_id
_entity_poly.type
_entity_poly.pdbx_seq_one_letter_code
_entity_poly.pdbx_strand_id
1 'polypeptide(L)'
;MLSNMKEGKSGYGLDPKRKEVSLYYYMPLKIEESGEPWYVVTAVEDSVLTSRMQVVMDAINSLMVIILVVISVSVGVYIYSWRQSKKELMSLAYQDPVTLGDNFAAFKKKAKSKKDSVGWLIAMDVTDFKLINSTCGVKKGDEMLRVIWEIFEIETGENELAAHANADRFILFWMDENQENIKQRLEHVIRKIEEIPERLEIPNLFPVFGIFHTIVLDEIDPLYGNAVQAKHQIKGRRDRHYIFYDELNHESIQENRELEEHFETALENEEFEIWYQIGRAHV
;
A
#
# COMPACT_ATOMS: atom_id res chain seq x y z
N MET A 1 -33.89 67.05 19.21
CA MET A 1 -33.69 68.00 18.12
C MET A 1 -34.13 69.43 18.53
N LEU A 2 -35.42 69.68 18.73
CA LEU A 2 -35.94 71.02 19.07
C LEU A 2 -35.38 71.63 20.33
N SER A 3 -35.04 70.83 21.36
CA SER A 3 -34.43 71.37 22.60
C SER A 3 -33.02 71.96 22.36
N ASN A 4 -32.19 71.28 21.61
CA ASN A 4 -30.84 71.73 21.27
C ASN A 4 -30.82 72.92 20.30
N MET A 5 -31.83 72.98 19.42
CA MET A 5 -32.00 74.16 18.56
C MET A 5 -32.41 75.41 19.31
N LYS A 6 -33.16 75.32 20.43
CA LYS A 6 -33.48 76.43 21.29
C LYS A 6 -32.28 76.96 22.07
N GLU A 7 -31.28 76.11 22.28
CA GLU A 7 -30.01 76.46 22.98
C GLU A 7 -28.93 76.98 22.03
N GLY A 8 -29.23 77.13 20.73
CA GLY A 8 -28.22 77.65 19.80
C GLY A 8 -27.11 76.63 19.46
N LYS A 9 -27.32 75.36 19.68
CA LYS A 9 -26.33 74.25 19.43
C LYS A 9 -26.51 73.60 18.10
N SER A 10 -25.39 73.17 17.47
CA SER A 10 -25.39 72.27 16.32
C SER A 10 -25.63 70.86 16.79
N GLY A 11 -26.18 70.05 15.93
CA GLY A 11 -26.40 68.59 16.21
C GLY A 11 -26.96 67.86 15.04
N TYR A 12 -27.19 66.55 15.25
CA TYR A 12 -27.83 65.67 14.29
C TYR A 12 -29.06 65.05 14.94
N GLY A 13 -30.01 64.60 14.10
CA GLY A 13 -31.23 63.94 14.55
C GLY A 13 -31.84 63.12 13.45
N LEU A 14 -32.70 62.16 13.87
CA LEU A 14 -33.51 61.34 12.98
C LEU A 14 -34.97 61.82 13.08
N ASP A 15 -35.68 61.93 11.98
CA ASP A 15 -37.12 62.18 11.97
C ASP A 15 -37.90 60.83 11.87
N PRO A 16 -38.45 60.35 13.00
CA PRO A 16 -39.18 59.08 13.01
C PRO A 16 -40.57 59.15 12.38
N LYS A 17 -41.05 60.33 11.95
CA LYS A 17 -42.39 60.49 11.40
C LYS A 17 -42.44 60.38 9.88
N ARG A 18 -41.35 60.42 9.17
CA ARG A 18 -41.29 60.18 7.74
C ARG A 18 -41.04 58.72 7.47
N LYS A 19 -41.71 58.17 6.42
CA LYS A 19 -41.55 56.76 5.98
C LYS A 19 -40.11 56.43 5.52
N GLU A 20 -39.35 57.48 5.18
CA GLU A 20 -37.93 57.38 4.81
C GLU A 20 -37.14 58.03 5.92
N VAL A 21 -36.31 57.25 6.63
CA VAL A 21 -35.46 57.72 7.72
C VAL A 21 -34.40 58.62 7.12
N SER A 22 -34.49 59.92 7.38
CA SER A 22 -33.48 60.90 6.94
C SER A 22 -32.65 61.36 8.13
N LEU A 23 -31.32 61.34 7.94
CA LEU A 23 -30.42 61.94 8.90
C LEU A 23 -30.33 63.44 8.64
N TYR A 24 -30.72 64.20 9.63
CA TYR A 24 -30.64 65.68 9.58
C TYR A 24 -29.46 66.16 10.39
N TYR A 25 -28.64 67.02 9.77
CA TYR A 25 -27.64 67.80 10.46
C TYR A 25 -28.10 69.25 10.49
N TYR A 26 -28.08 69.92 11.68
CA TYR A 26 -28.47 71.26 11.81
C TYR A 26 -27.35 72.07 12.49
N MET A 27 -27.10 73.28 12.00
CA MET A 27 -26.08 74.22 12.48
C MET A 27 -26.69 75.66 12.61
N PRO A 28 -26.49 76.32 13.76
CA PRO A 28 -26.98 77.68 13.91
C PRO A 28 -26.20 78.64 13.01
N LEU A 29 -26.93 79.59 12.39
CA LEU A 29 -26.40 80.72 11.66
C LEU A 29 -26.50 81.99 12.54
N LYS A 30 -25.39 82.66 12.80
CA LYS A 30 -25.37 83.96 13.44
C LYS A 30 -25.70 84.99 12.38
N ILE A 31 -26.90 85.58 12.45
CA ILE A 31 -27.34 86.70 11.65
C ILE A 31 -27.51 87.86 12.63
N GLU A 32 -26.71 88.95 12.46
CA GLU A 32 -26.60 90.09 13.40
C GLU A 32 -27.86 90.91 13.59
N GLU A 33 -28.93 90.70 12.82
CA GLU A 33 -30.15 91.53 12.87
C GLU A 33 -31.42 90.80 13.31
N SER A 34 -31.40 89.51 13.61
CA SER A 34 -32.55 88.78 14.04
C SER A 34 -32.45 88.25 15.45
N GLY A 35 -33.45 88.54 16.31
CA GLY A 35 -33.48 88.12 17.72
C GLY A 35 -33.70 86.58 17.88
N GLU A 36 -33.86 85.80 16.83
CA GLU A 36 -34.01 84.37 16.88
C GLU A 36 -32.91 83.69 16.06
N PRO A 37 -32.41 82.52 16.50
CA PRO A 37 -31.36 81.79 15.79
C PRO A 37 -31.89 81.12 14.51
N TRP A 38 -31.24 81.44 13.40
CA TRP A 38 -31.49 80.70 12.12
C TRP A 38 -30.66 79.45 12.08
N TYR A 39 -31.22 78.38 11.43
CA TYR A 39 -30.54 77.07 11.29
C TYR A 39 -30.43 76.66 9.83
N VAL A 40 -29.27 76.24 9.42
CA VAL A 40 -29.10 75.49 8.20
C VAL A 40 -29.32 74.01 8.54
N VAL A 41 -30.24 73.38 7.85
CA VAL A 41 -30.56 71.93 8.01
C VAL A 41 -30.20 71.25 6.72
N THR A 42 -29.29 70.30 6.83
CA THR A 42 -28.95 69.43 5.72
C THR A 42 -29.59 68.05 5.98
N ALA A 43 -30.37 67.56 5.03
CA ALA A 43 -30.97 66.24 5.10
C ALA A 43 -30.24 65.29 4.16
N VAL A 44 -29.88 64.13 4.65
CA VAL A 44 -29.34 63.03 3.84
C VAL A 44 -30.36 61.92 3.85
N GLU A 45 -30.87 61.54 2.67
CA GLU A 45 -31.79 60.42 2.54
C GLU A 45 -31.07 59.09 2.82
N ASP A 46 -31.71 58.21 3.57
CA ASP A 46 -31.22 56.88 3.92
C ASP A 46 -31.00 56.03 2.67
N SER A 47 -31.84 56.27 1.63
CA SER A 47 -31.71 55.61 0.32
C SER A 47 -30.34 55.79 -0.34
N VAL A 48 -29.68 56.96 -0.14
CA VAL A 48 -28.37 57.25 -0.72
C VAL A 48 -27.23 56.54 0.06
N LEU A 49 -27.38 56.43 1.38
CA LEU A 49 -26.43 55.73 2.23
C LEU A 49 -26.58 54.21 2.06
N THR A 50 -27.79 53.69 2.09
CA THR A 50 -28.08 52.24 1.96
C THR A 50 -27.74 51.68 0.59
N SER A 51 -28.00 52.45 -0.50
CA SER A 51 -27.66 51.99 -1.86
C SER A 51 -26.15 51.79 -2.05
N ARG A 52 -25.33 52.71 -1.53
CA ARG A 52 -23.85 52.55 -1.58
C ARG A 52 -23.36 51.42 -0.71
N MET A 53 -23.94 51.23 0.48
CA MET A 53 -23.62 50.07 1.33
C MET A 53 -24.06 48.76 0.69
N GLN A 54 -25.18 48.70 0.01
CA GLN A 54 -25.61 47.51 -0.71
C GLN A 54 -24.63 47.08 -1.80
N VAL A 55 -24.16 48.02 -2.62
CA VAL A 55 -23.14 47.72 -3.67
C VAL A 55 -21.87 47.13 -3.07
N VAL A 56 -21.41 47.67 -1.92
CA VAL A 56 -20.22 47.14 -1.22
C VAL A 56 -20.49 45.73 -0.67
N MET A 57 -21.67 45.51 -0.05
CA MET A 57 -22.06 44.23 0.50
C MET A 57 -22.18 43.15 -0.60
N ASP A 58 -22.76 43.51 -1.74
CA ASP A 58 -22.88 42.58 -2.88
C ASP A 58 -21.51 42.22 -3.46
N ALA A 59 -20.59 43.20 -3.53
CA ALA A 59 -19.22 42.94 -3.95
C ALA A 59 -18.48 41.99 -2.96
N ILE A 60 -18.66 42.19 -1.64
CA ILE A 60 -18.08 41.35 -0.60
C ILE A 60 -18.67 39.90 -0.71
N ASN A 61 -19.99 39.80 -0.83
CA ASN A 61 -20.64 38.50 -0.97
C ASN A 61 -20.18 37.77 -2.23
N SER A 62 -20.07 38.48 -3.35
CA SER A 62 -19.55 37.91 -4.61
C SER A 62 -18.11 37.43 -4.45
N LEU A 63 -17.27 38.21 -3.80
CA LEU A 63 -15.88 37.83 -3.51
C LEU A 63 -15.82 36.59 -2.60
N MET A 64 -16.66 36.54 -1.55
CA MET A 64 -16.74 35.35 -0.67
C MET A 64 -17.14 34.09 -1.45
N VAL A 65 -18.12 34.19 -2.33
CA VAL A 65 -18.54 33.05 -3.18
C VAL A 65 -17.38 32.59 -4.07
N ILE A 66 -16.67 33.51 -4.70
CA ILE A 66 -15.51 33.19 -5.53
C ILE A 66 -14.42 32.48 -4.70
N ILE A 67 -14.11 32.98 -3.51
CA ILE A 67 -13.12 32.38 -2.60
C ILE A 67 -13.55 30.96 -2.22
N LEU A 68 -14.83 30.76 -1.87
CA LEU A 68 -15.35 29.43 -1.53
C LEU A 68 -15.25 28.45 -2.69
N VAL A 69 -15.53 28.91 -3.91
CA VAL A 69 -15.38 28.08 -5.11
C VAL A 69 -13.91 27.70 -5.32
N VAL A 70 -13.00 28.68 -5.24
CA VAL A 70 -11.56 28.43 -5.40
C VAL A 70 -11.05 27.45 -4.34
N ILE A 71 -11.44 27.61 -3.08
CA ILE A 71 -11.07 26.69 -1.99
C ILE A 71 -11.63 25.28 -2.28
N SER A 72 -12.90 25.19 -2.68
CA SER A 72 -13.53 23.87 -2.97
C SER A 72 -12.83 23.15 -4.10
N VAL A 73 -12.48 23.84 -5.19
CA VAL A 73 -11.73 23.28 -6.32
C VAL A 73 -10.33 22.87 -5.86
N SER A 74 -9.64 23.70 -5.10
CA SER A 74 -8.29 23.41 -4.59
C SER A 74 -8.28 22.17 -3.69
N VAL A 75 -9.24 22.04 -2.78
CA VAL A 75 -9.40 20.86 -1.92
C VAL A 75 -9.71 19.61 -2.77
N GLY A 76 -10.57 19.74 -3.77
CA GLY A 76 -10.86 18.64 -4.70
C GLY A 76 -9.62 18.13 -5.44
N VAL A 77 -8.83 19.04 -6.00
CA VAL A 77 -7.57 18.72 -6.68
C VAL A 77 -6.57 18.08 -5.71
N TYR A 78 -6.45 18.64 -4.49
CA TYR A 78 -5.57 18.08 -3.46
C TYR A 78 -5.94 16.65 -3.08
N ILE A 79 -7.23 16.38 -2.82
CA ILE A 79 -7.73 15.03 -2.48
C ILE A 79 -7.49 14.06 -3.64
N TYR A 80 -7.72 14.50 -4.88
CA TYR A 80 -7.48 13.69 -6.07
C TYR A 80 -5.99 13.32 -6.20
N SER A 81 -5.11 14.30 -6.14
CA SER A 81 -3.66 14.11 -6.21
C SER A 81 -3.16 13.21 -5.07
N TRP A 82 -3.62 13.44 -3.84
CA TRP A 82 -3.25 12.62 -2.69
C TRP A 82 -3.68 11.15 -2.83
N ARG A 83 -4.89 10.91 -3.35
CA ARG A 83 -5.37 9.54 -3.63
C ARG A 83 -4.55 8.85 -4.70
N GLN A 84 -4.16 9.57 -5.74
CA GLN A 84 -3.31 9.06 -6.82
C GLN A 84 -1.92 8.68 -6.28
N SER A 85 -1.25 9.60 -5.58
CA SER A 85 0.05 9.35 -4.96
C SER A 85 0.02 8.19 -3.97
N LYS A 86 -1.05 8.10 -3.17
CA LYS A 86 -1.22 6.97 -2.24
C LYS A 86 -1.37 5.63 -2.94
N LYS A 87 -2.11 5.56 -4.06
CA LYS A 87 -2.22 4.33 -4.86
C LYS A 87 -0.87 3.90 -5.43
N GLU A 88 -0.12 4.85 -5.98
CA GLU A 88 1.21 4.60 -6.54
C GLU A 88 2.20 4.11 -5.46
N LEU A 89 2.24 4.79 -4.31
CA LEU A 89 3.05 4.35 -3.17
C LEU A 89 2.66 2.96 -2.67
N MET A 90 1.37 2.65 -2.62
CA MET A 90 0.88 1.33 -2.21
C MET A 90 1.25 0.26 -3.23
N SER A 91 1.16 0.55 -4.53
CA SER A 91 1.59 -0.36 -5.58
C SER A 91 3.11 -0.63 -5.48
N LEU A 92 3.94 0.40 -5.36
CA LEU A 92 5.38 0.25 -5.18
C LEU A 92 5.77 -0.53 -3.91
N ALA A 93 5.00 -0.37 -2.82
CA ALA A 93 5.29 -1.04 -1.55
C ALA A 93 4.83 -2.50 -1.51
N TYR A 94 3.74 -2.85 -2.20
CA TYR A 94 3.05 -4.13 -2.01
C TYR A 94 2.86 -4.96 -3.27
N GLN A 95 3.20 -4.43 -4.44
CA GLN A 95 3.15 -5.19 -5.69
C GLN A 95 4.55 -5.52 -6.19
N ASP A 96 4.68 -6.65 -6.84
CA ASP A 96 5.89 -7.03 -7.56
C ASP A 96 5.88 -6.41 -8.96
N PRO A 97 6.96 -5.76 -9.42
CA PRO A 97 6.97 -5.06 -10.69
C PRO A 97 6.95 -5.99 -11.92
N VAL A 98 7.32 -7.25 -11.77
CA VAL A 98 7.35 -8.23 -12.86
C VAL A 98 5.99 -8.89 -13.04
N THR A 99 5.45 -9.46 -11.97
CA THR A 99 4.20 -10.22 -12.00
C THR A 99 2.96 -9.34 -11.83
N LEU A 100 3.11 -8.12 -11.30
CA LEU A 100 2.06 -7.20 -10.86
C LEU A 100 1.17 -7.77 -9.73
N GLY A 101 1.52 -8.93 -9.21
CA GLY A 101 0.89 -9.54 -8.06
C GLY A 101 1.42 -9.03 -6.73
N ASP A 102 0.97 -9.63 -5.65
CA ASP A 102 1.48 -9.33 -4.32
C ASP A 102 2.98 -9.65 -4.22
N ASN A 103 3.75 -8.76 -3.59
CA ASN A 103 5.11 -9.04 -3.20
C ASN A 103 5.19 -9.61 -1.77
N PHE A 104 6.39 -9.96 -1.30
CA PHE A 104 6.59 -10.52 0.04
C PHE A 104 6.12 -9.60 1.18
N ALA A 105 6.21 -8.27 1.01
CA ALA A 105 5.71 -7.31 1.99
C ALA A 105 4.16 -7.32 2.08
N ALA A 106 3.49 -7.46 0.93
CA ALA A 106 2.04 -7.64 0.88
C ALA A 106 1.62 -8.95 1.56
N PHE A 107 2.33 -10.05 1.27
CA PHE A 107 2.10 -11.34 1.91
C PHE A 107 2.17 -11.22 3.43
N LYS A 108 3.26 -10.69 3.98
CA LYS A 108 3.44 -10.48 5.42
C LYS A 108 2.33 -9.61 6.03
N LYS A 109 1.91 -8.57 5.33
CA LYS A 109 0.82 -7.70 5.79
C LYS A 109 -0.52 -8.43 5.83
N LYS A 110 -0.84 -9.20 4.79
CA LYS A 110 -2.09 -9.98 4.71
C LYS A 110 -2.09 -11.12 5.74
N ALA A 111 -0.97 -11.80 5.93
CA ALA A 111 -0.79 -12.86 6.92
C ALA A 111 -1.09 -12.40 8.35
N LYS A 112 -0.69 -11.18 8.73
CA LYS A 112 -1.01 -10.60 10.05
C LYS A 112 -2.51 -10.55 10.35
N SER A 113 -3.36 -10.38 9.34
CA SER A 113 -4.82 -10.39 9.52
C SER A 113 -5.40 -11.81 9.63
N LYS A 114 -4.58 -12.83 9.38
CA LYS A 114 -4.92 -14.25 9.37
C LYS A 114 -4.06 -15.06 10.34
N LYS A 115 -3.51 -14.42 11.38
CA LYS A 115 -2.52 -15.00 12.29
C LYS A 115 -2.93 -16.34 12.91
N ASP A 116 -4.22 -16.52 13.21
CA ASP A 116 -4.76 -17.72 13.82
C ASP A 116 -5.21 -18.78 12.79
N SER A 117 -4.75 -18.65 11.52
CA SER A 117 -5.08 -19.62 10.47
C SER A 117 -4.12 -20.80 10.50
N VAL A 118 -4.70 -21.99 10.33
CA VAL A 118 -3.99 -23.26 10.19
C VAL A 118 -3.84 -23.58 8.71
N GLY A 119 -2.67 -24.03 8.29
CA GLY A 119 -2.43 -24.39 6.88
C GLY A 119 -0.98 -24.66 6.57
N TRP A 120 -0.65 -24.58 5.31
CA TRP A 120 0.64 -24.98 4.73
C TRP A 120 1.31 -23.77 4.10
N LEU A 121 2.48 -23.45 4.61
CA LEU A 121 3.34 -22.44 4.03
C LEU A 121 4.28 -23.11 3.03
N ILE A 122 4.30 -22.60 1.81
CA ILE A 122 4.96 -23.22 0.67
C ILE A 122 5.97 -22.22 0.10
N ALA A 123 7.24 -22.63 0.04
CA ALA A 123 8.29 -21.89 -0.64
C ALA A 123 8.59 -22.57 -1.98
N MET A 124 8.54 -21.82 -3.08
CA MET A 124 8.79 -22.32 -4.44
C MET A 124 9.96 -21.58 -5.07
N ASP A 125 10.79 -22.32 -5.80
CA ASP A 125 11.85 -21.82 -6.70
C ASP A 125 11.74 -22.49 -8.07
N VAL A 126 12.27 -21.83 -9.10
CA VAL A 126 12.51 -22.46 -10.40
C VAL A 126 14.00 -22.82 -10.51
N THR A 127 14.30 -24.11 -10.68
CA THR A 127 15.68 -24.55 -10.89
C THR A 127 16.23 -23.97 -12.20
N ASP A 128 17.47 -23.52 -12.19
CA ASP A 128 18.18 -22.98 -13.33
C ASP A 128 17.57 -21.71 -13.99
N PHE A 129 16.76 -20.92 -13.25
CA PHE A 129 16.20 -19.65 -13.73
C PHE A 129 17.23 -18.72 -14.36
N LYS A 130 18.43 -18.64 -13.74
CA LYS A 130 19.54 -17.85 -14.28
C LYS A 130 19.97 -18.32 -15.68
N LEU A 131 19.93 -19.63 -15.94
CA LEU A 131 20.23 -20.18 -17.26
C LEU A 131 19.16 -19.76 -18.29
N ILE A 132 17.90 -19.80 -17.90
CA ILE A 132 16.79 -19.33 -18.76
C ILE A 132 17.00 -17.87 -19.15
N ASN A 133 17.30 -16.99 -18.19
CA ASN A 133 17.59 -15.59 -18.45
C ASN A 133 18.79 -15.38 -19.38
N SER A 134 19.84 -16.18 -19.20
CA SER A 134 21.05 -16.06 -20.04
C SER A 134 20.88 -16.60 -21.45
N THR A 135 20.01 -17.61 -21.64
CA THR A 135 19.78 -18.26 -22.95
C THR A 135 18.67 -17.60 -23.73
N CYS A 136 17.54 -17.28 -23.09
CA CYS A 136 16.33 -16.76 -23.74
C CYS A 136 16.13 -15.25 -23.53
N GLY A 137 16.94 -14.62 -22.66
CA GLY A 137 16.84 -13.21 -22.30
C GLY A 137 15.88 -12.95 -21.14
N VAL A 138 16.12 -11.85 -20.43
CA VAL A 138 15.37 -11.44 -19.23
C VAL A 138 13.86 -11.30 -19.50
N LYS A 139 13.49 -10.79 -20.70
CA LYS A 139 12.07 -10.64 -21.07
C LYS A 139 11.29 -11.95 -21.06
N LYS A 140 11.90 -13.04 -21.53
CA LYS A 140 11.31 -14.37 -21.51
C LYS A 140 11.22 -14.93 -20.07
N GLY A 141 12.24 -14.68 -19.26
CA GLY A 141 12.19 -15.01 -17.84
C GLY A 141 11.07 -14.28 -17.10
N ASP A 142 10.90 -12.99 -17.35
CA ASP A 142 9.81 -12.18 -16.78
C ASP A 142 8.43 -12.68 -17.25
N GLU A 143 8.30 -13.06 -18.52
CA GLU A 143 7.06 -13.63 -19.08
C GLU A 143 6.72 -14.96 -18.38
N MET A 144 7.72 -15.81 -18.19
CA MET A 144 7.58 -17.08 -17.45
C MET A 144 7.10 -16.83 -16.00
N LEU A 145 7.70 -15.87 -15.28
CA LEU A 145 7.30 -15.53 -13.93
C LEU A 145 5.85 -15.03 -13.86
N ARG A 146 5.39 -14.27 -14.87
CA ARG A 146 3.98 -13.85 -14.97
C ARG A 146 3.04 -15.03 -15.15
N VAL A 147 3.40 -15.97 -16.02
CA VAL A 147 2.56 -17.17 -16.23
C VAL A 147 2.52 -18.03 -14.97
N ILE A 148 3.62 -18.20 -14.26
CA ILE A 148 3.65 -18.88 -12.95
C ILE A 148 2.74 -18.17 -11.94
N TRP A 149 2.80 -16.83 -11.90
CA TRP A 149 1.92 -16.04 -11.04
C TRP A 149 0.44 -16.26 -11.38
N GLU A 150 0.07 -16.21 -12.67
CA GLU A 150 -1.32 -16.47 -13.12
C GLU A 150 -1.82 -17.83 -12.64
N ILE A 151 -0.96 -18.87 -12.67
CA ILE A 151 -1.30 -20.20 -12.14
C ILE A 151 -1.58 -20.11 -10.64
N PHE A 152 -0.70 -19.46 -9.87
CA PHE A 152 -0.88 -19.33 -8.43
C PHE A 152 -2.11 -18.50 -8.06
N GLU A 153 -2.39 -17.43 -8.80
CA GLU A 153 -3.57 -16.58 -8.58
C GLU A 153 -4.87 -17.36 -8.77
N ILE A 154 -4.92 -18.25 -9.77
CA ILE A 154 -6.08 -19.11 -10.01
C ILE A 154 -6.22 -20.20 -8.94
N GLU A 155 -5.10 -20.79 -8.53
CA GLU A 155 -5.07 -21.89 -7.58
C GLU A 155 -5.18 -21.46 -6.10
N THR A 156 -5.05 -20.19 -5.82
CA THR A 156 -5.13 -19.64 -4.44
C THR A 156 -6.55 -19.19 -4.13
N GLY A 157 -7.15 -19.75 -3.11
CA GLY A 157 -8.52 -19.40 -2.66
C GLY A 157 -8.62 -18.06 -1.97
N GLU A 158 -9.84 -17.55 -1.76
CA GLU A 158 -10.10 -16.23 -1.14
C GLU A 158 -9.43 -16.02 0.22
N ASN A 159 -9.30 -17.09 1.01
CA ASN A 159 -8.70 -17.03 2.34
C ASN A 159 -7.22 -17.42 2.38
N GLU A 160 -6.68 -17.79 1.26
CA GLU A 160 -5.31 -18.19 1.07
C GLU A 160 -4.46 -17.02 0.61
N LEU A 161 -3.15 -17.19 0.56
CA LEU A 161 -2.23 -16.13 0.16
C LEU A 161 -1.22 -16.66 -0.85
N ALA A 162 -0.87 -15.82 -1.81
CA ALA A 162 0.25 -16.03 -2.72
C ALA A 162 1.01 -14.73 -2.88
N ALA A 163 2.33 -14.81 -3.11
CA ALA A 163 3.15 -13.66 -3.46
C ALA A 163 4.40 -14.08 -4.26
N HIS A 164 4.86 -13.19 -5.11
CA HIS A 164 6.19 -13.26 -5.69
C HIS A 164 7.18 -12.60 -4.74
N ALA A 165 8.10 -13.39 -4.17
CA ALA A 165 9.00 -12.89 -3.14
C ALA A 165 10.17 -12.11 -3.74
N ASN A 166 10.91 -12.70 -4.66
CA ASN A 166 11.97 -12.07 -5.46
C ASN A 166 12.54 -13.07 -6.48
N ALA A 167 13.09 -12.59 -7.59
CA ALA A 167 13.73 -13.37 -8.65
C ALA A 167 12.81 -14.50 -9.15
N ASP A 168 13.12 -15.75 -8.81
CA ASP A 168 12.36 -16.97 -9.17
C ASP A 168 11.58 -17.55 -7.98
N ARG A 169 11.47 -16.78 -6.87
CA ARG A 169 10.90 -17.28 -5.62
C ARG A 169 9.49 -16.83 -5.41
N PHE A 170 8.62 -17.78 -5.09
CA PHE A 170 7.23 -17.55 -4.69
C PHE A 170 6.99 -18.10 -3.29
N ILE A 171 6.01 -17.51 -2.63
CA ILE A 171 5.50 -17.96 -1.34
C ILE A 171 3.99 -18.09 -1.44
N LEU A 172 3.47 -19.20 -0.91
CA LEU A 172 2.04 -19.51 -0.89
C LEU A 172 1.66 -19.91 0.54
N PHE A 173 0.43 -19.62 0.91
CA PHE A 173 -0.19 -20.17 2.10
C PHE A 173 -1.54 -20.76 1.70
N TRP A 174 -1.65 -22.08 1.81
CA TRP A 174 -2.85 -22.82 1.48
C TRP A 174 -3.49 -23.43 2.74
N MET A 175 -4.81 -23.36 2.79
CA MET A 175 -5.59 -23.82 3.92
C MET A 175 -6.20 -25.19 3.57
N ASP A 176 -5.64 -26.23 4.18
CA ASP A 176 -6.19 -27.59 4.14
C ASP A 176 -5.71 -28.34 5.38
N GLU A 177 -6.56 -29.18 5.94
CA GLU A 177 -6.19 -30.02 7.09
C GLU A 177 -5.50 -31.32 6.63
N ASN A 178 -5.71 -31.72 5.39
CA ASN A 178 -5.20 -32.98 4.87
C ASN A 178 -3.98 -32.78 3.97
N GLN A 179 -2.85 -33.33 4.38
CA GLN A 179 -1.60 -33.30 3.61
C GLN A 179 -1.77 -33.90 2.19
N GLU A 180 -2.61 -34.92 2.04
CA GLU A 180 -2.83 -35.57 0.75
C GLU A 180 -3.51 -34.64 -0.26
N ASN A 181 -4.45 -33.80 0.21
CA ASN A 181 -5.06 -32.78 -0.64
C ASN A 181 -4.01 -31.75 -1.11
N ILE A 182 -3.10 -31.36 -0.25
CA ILE A 182 -1.99 -30.45 -0.59
C ILE A 182 -1.08 -31.09 -1.64
N LYS A 183 -0.75 -32.38 -1.52
CA LYS A 183 0.04 -33.10 -2.53
C LYS A 183 -0.65 -33.10 -3.90
N GLN A 184 -1.92 -33.48 -3.96
CA GLN A 184 -2.69 -33.49 -5.21
C GLN A 184 -2.75 -32.11 -5.86
N ARG A 185 -2.94 -31.06 -5.05
CA ARG A 185 -2.97 -29.67 -5.52
C ARG A 185 -1.60 -29.22 -6.03
N LEU A 186 -0.52 -29.60 -5.34
CA LEU A 186 0.86 -29.34 -5.81
C LEU A 186 1.15 -30.04 -7.13
N GLU A 187 0.80 -31.31 -7.26
CA GLU A 187 0.99 -32.06 -8.50
C GLU A 187 0.21 -31.45 -9.67
N HIS A 188 -0.98 -30.91 -9.40
CA HIS A 188 -1.74 -30.17 -10.42
C HIS A 188 -1.02 -28.90 -10.86
N VAL A 189 -0.52 -28.12 -9.90
CA VAL A 189 0.26 -26.89 -10.16
C VAL A 189 1.56 -27.21 -10.90
N ILE A 190 2.29 -28.26 -10.49
CA ILE A 190 3.53 -28.71 -11.14
C ILE A 190 3.27 -28.99 -12.61
N ARG A 191 2.26 -29.79 -12.93
CA ARG A 191 1.89 -30.09 -14.34
C ARG A 191 1.64 -28.81 -15.14
N LYS A 192 0.90 -27.85 -14.60
CA LYS A 192 0.66 -26.57 -15.29
C LYS A 192 1.94 -25.76 -15.52
N ILE A 193 2.87 -25.80 -14.56
CA ILE A 193 4.17 -25.10 -14.70
C ILE A 193 5.04 -25.82 -15.75
N GLU A 194 5.00 -27.15 -15.81
CA GLU A 194 5.75 -27.95 -16.78
C GLU A 194 5.22 -27.81 -18.22
N GLU A 195 4.01 -27.29 -18.43
CA GLU A 195 3.48 -26.94 -19.75
C GLU A 195 3.98 -25.57 -20.26
N ILE A 196 4.54 -24.70 -19.39
CA ILE A 196 5.02 -23.37 -19.77
C ILE A 196 6.15 -23.39 -20.82
N PRO A 197 7.15 -24.31 -20.75
CA PRO A 197 8.23 -24.39 -21.72
C PRO A 197 7.76 -24.50 -23.17
N GLU A 198 6.79 -25.34 -23.44
CA GLU A 198 6.23 -25.50 -24.78
C GLU A 198 5.52 -24.22 -25.25
N ARG A 199 4.76 -23.58 -24.36
CA ARG A 199 4.02 -22.34 -24.67
C ARG A 199 4.95 -21.15 -24.96
N LEU A 200 6.05 -21.03 -24.21
CA LEU A 200 6.97 -19.89 -24.28
C LEU A 200 8.24 -20.16 -25.11
N GLU A 201 8.41 -21.35 -25.64
CA GLU A 201 9.61 -21.76 -26.38
C GLU A 201 10.89 -21.55 -25.55
N ILE A 202 10.88 -21.98 -24.29
CA ILE A 202 11.99 -21.89 -23.33
C ILE A 202 12.45 -23.30 -22.93
N PRO A 203 13.64 -23.45 -22.32
CA PRO A 203 14.09 -24.72 -21.76
C PRO A 203 13.12 -25.26 -20.68
N ASN A 204 13.13 -26.57 -20.49
CA ASN A 204 12.29 -27.23 -19.48
C ASN A 204 12.47 -26.62 -18.11
N LEU A 205 11.34 -26.36 -17.45
CA LEU A 205 11.27 -25.85 -16.08
C LEU A 205 11.29 -27.02 -15.11
N PHE A 206 11.95 -26.81 -13.99
CA PHE A 206 11.87 -27.73 -12.88
C PHE A 206 11.55 -26.95 -11.60
N PRO A 207 10.24 -26.81 -11.27
CA PRO A 207 9.84 -26.14 -10.05
C PRO A 207 10.13 -27.03 -8.83
N VAL A 208 10.61 -26.41 -7.75
CA VAL A 208 10.88 -27.09 -6.49
C VAL A 208 10.14 -26.39 -5.35
N PHE A 209 9.48 -27.19 -4.49
CA PHE A 209 8.65 -26.72 -3.42
C PHE A 209 9.11 -27.28 -2.07
N GLY A 210 9.28 -26.41 -1.08
CA GLY A 210 9.41 -26.80 0.31
C GLY A 210 8.15 -26.41 1.07
N ILE A 211 7.64 -27.32 1.90
CA ILE A 211 6.32 -27.20 2.51
C ILE A 211 6.45 -27.33 4.02
N PHE A 212 5.87 -26.37 4.73
CA PHE A 212 5.84 -26.34 6.20
C PHE A 212 4.41 -26.19 6.71
N HIS A 213 3.97 -27.12 7.55
CA HIS A 213 2.68 -27.01 8.22
C HIS A 213 2.75 -26.06 9.40
N THR A 214 1.80 -25.14 9.49
CA THR A 214 1.73 -24.22 10.63
C THR A 214 0.30 -24.13 11.18
N ILE A 215 0.20 -24.02 12.49
CA ILE A 215 -1.06 -23.78 13.20
C ILE A 215 -1.26 -22.29 13.53
N VAL A 216 -0.25 -21.46 13.26
CA VAL A 216 -0.26 -20.01 13.51
C VAL A 216 0.50 -19.31 12.41
N LEU A 217 -0.09 -18.30 11.80
CA LEU A 217 0.50 -17.51 10.72
C LEU A 217 0.94 -16.12 11.24
N ASP A 218 1.68 -16.07 12.36
CA ASP A 218 2.06 -14.80 12.99
C ASP A 218 3.41 -14.29 12.48
N GLU A 219 4.51 -14.92 12.85
CA GLU A 219 5.85 -14.53 12.42
C GLU A 219 6.24 -15.26 11.12
N ILE A 220 5.98 -14.62 9.97
CA ILE A 220 6.18 -15.26 8.66
C ILE A 220 7.64 -15.60 8.36
N ASP A 221 8.59 -14.76 8.77
CA ASP A 221 10.00 -14.95 8.39
C ASP A 221 10.58 -16.30 8.89
N PRO A 222 10.44 -16.73 10.17
CA PRO A 222 10.88 -18.04 10.60
C PRO A 222 10.08 -19.20 9.98
N LEU A 223 8.74 -19.04 9.83
CA LEU A 223 7.91 -20.08 9.22
C LEU A 223 8.30 -20.30 7.76
N TYR A 224 8.51 -19.21 7.01
CA TYR A 224 9.01 -19.27 5.64
C TYR A 224 10.41 -19.86 5.58
N GLY A 225 11.26 -19.57 6.58
CA GLY A 225 12.58 -20.17 6.73
C GLY A 225 12.52 -21.70 6.76
N ASN A 226 11.59 -22.29 7.49
CA ASN A 226 11.38 -23.75 7.54
C ASN A 226 11.00 -24.32 6.16
N ALA A 227 10.06 -23.70 5.44
CA ALA A 227 9.72 -24.11 4.09
C ALA A 227 10.89 -23.99 3.11
N VAL A 228 11.67 -22.90 3.23
CA VAL A 228 12.91 -22.69 2.43
C VAL A 228 13.94 -23.76 2.76
N GLN A 229 14.13 -24.11 4.03
CA GLN A 229 15.06 -25.16 4.45
C GLN A 229 14.66 -26.50 3.84
N ALA A 230 13.37 -26.86 3.89
CA ALA A 230 12.87 -28.07 3.23
C ALA A 230 13.22 -28.06 1.74
N LYS A 231 12.87 -26.99 1.03
CA LYS A 231 13.17 -26.85 -0.39
C LYS A 231 14.66 -27.02 -0.73
N HIS A 232 15.55 -26.51 0.12
CA HIS A 232 17.00 -26.58 -0.11
C HIS A 232 17.53 -28.01 -0.17
N GLN A 233 16.90 -28.96 0.51
CA GLN A 233 17.32 -30.38 0.51
C GLN A 233 17.13 -31.05 -0.84
N ILE A 234 16.16 -30.60 -1.63
CA ILE A 234 15.87 -31.13 -2.95
C ILE A 234 16.35 -30.23 -4.09
N LYS A 235 16.91 -29.06 -3.78
CA LYS A 235 17.42 -28.13 -4.79
C LYS A 235 18.63 -28.75 -5.51
N GLY A 236 18.54 -28.87 -6.84
CA GLY A 236 19.54 -29.53 -7.68
C GLY A 236 19.29 -31.02 -7.91
N ARG A 237 18.38 -31.64 -7.18
CA ARG A 237 17.83 -32.96 -7.51
C ARG A 237 16.72 -32.78 -8.55
N ARG A 238 16.61 -33.72 -9.49
CA ARG A 238 15.55 -33.74 -10.52
C ARG A 238 14.66 -34.96 -10.39
N ASP A 239 14.69 -35.63 -9.24
CA ASP A 239 13.92 -36.82 -8.91
C ASP A 239 12.62 -36.50 -8.19
N ARG A 240 12.54 -35.34 -7.53
CA ARG A 240 11.32 -34.90 -6.81
C ARG A 240 11.14 -33.40 -6.88
N HIS A 241 9.89 -32.96 -6.98
CA HIS A 241 9.50 -31.56 -7.05
C HIS A 241 9.18 -30.92 -5.69
N TYR A 242 8.82 -31.68 -4.69
CA TYR A 242 8.44 -31.14 -3.39
C TYR A 242 8.91 -32.03 -2.22
N ILE A 243 9.03 -31.40 -1.06
CA ILE A 243 9.33 -32.07 0.21
C ILE A 243 8.63 -31.35 1.35
N PHE A 244 8.11 -32.11 2.31
CA PHE A 244 7.58 -31.58 3.55
C PHE A 244 8.68 -31.44 4.58
N TYR A 245 8.64 -30.35 5.37
CA TYR A 245 9.65 -30.07 6.40
C TYR A 245 9.77 -31.18 7.43
N ASP A 246 8.65 -31.83 7.78
CA ASP A 246 8.64 -32.94 8.74
C ASP A 246 9.39 -34.17 8.22
N GLU A 247 9.44 -34.38 6.92
CA GLU A 247 10.21 -35.45 6.29
C GLU A 247 11.72 -35.28 6.52
N LEU A 248 12.20 -34.02 6.59
CA LEU A 248 13.63 -33.72 6.85
C LEU A 248 14.10 -34.26 8.18
N ASN A 249 13.29 -34.09 9.21
CA ASN A 249 13.66 -34.55 10.55
C ASN A 249 13.79 -36.07 10.58
N HIS A 250 13.00 -36.78 9.81
CA HIS A 250 13.08 -38.23 9.70
C HIS A 250 14.30 -38.68 8.85
N GLU A 251 14.50 -38.08 7.67
CA GLU A 251 15.65 -38.41 6.80
C GLU A 251 16.99 -38.06 7.49
N SER A 252 17.12 -36.88 8.10
CA SER A 252 18.37 -36.47 8.78
C SER A 252 18.66 -37.29 10.03
N ILE A 253 17.64 -37.71 10.77
CA ILE A 253 17.81 -38.59 11.93
C ILE A 253 18.24 -39.98 11.45
N GLN A 254 17.66 -40.46 10.36
CA GLN A 254 18.00 -41.78 9.79
C GLN A 254 19.42 -41.77 9.18
N GLU A 255 19.77 -40.75 8.38
CA GLU A 255 21.12 -40.58 7.85
C GLU A 255 22.19 -40.45 8.95
N ASN A 256 21.93 -39.65 10.00
CA ASN A 256 22.85 -39.54 11.14
C ASN A 256 22.99 -40.86 11.90
N ARG A 257 21.91 -41.61 12.04
CA ARG A 257 21.89 -42.91 12.69
C ARG A 257 22.70 -43.94 11.89
N GLU A 258 22.53 -43.98 10.56
CA GLU A 258 23.28 -44.82 9.66
C GLU A 258 24.78 -44.44 9.66
N LEU A 259 25.09 -43.15 9.70
CA LEU A 259 26.45 -42.64 9.84
C LEU A 259 27.07 -43.03 11.20
N GLU A 260 26.31 -42.92 12.29
CA GLU A 260 26.78 -43.34 13.63
C GLU A 260 26.97 -44.84 13.72
N GLU A 261 26.05 -45.66 13.17
CA GLU A 261 26.17 -47.12 13.16
C GLU A 261 27.33 -47.62 12.31
N HIS A 262 27.66 -46.92 11.21
CA HIS A 262 28.77 -47.31 10.33
C HIS A 262 30.10 -46.66 10.71
N PHE A 263 30.12 -45.64 11.61
CA PHE A 263 31.32 -44.89 11.96
C PHE A 263 32.42 -45.77 12.59
N GLU A 264 32.05 -46.61 13.55
CA GLU A 264 33.01 -47.53 14.21
C GLU A 264 33.57 -48.53 13.22
N THR A 265 32.72 -49.08 12.33
CA THR A 265 33.13 -50.03 11.31
C THR A 265 34.05 -49.40 10.26
N ALA A 266 33.76 -48.18 9.84
CA ALA A 266 34.55 -47.42 8.88
C ALA A 266 35.91 -47.01 9.48
N LEU A 267 35.95 -46.74 10.81
CA LEU A 267 37.20 -46.46 11.52
C LEU A 267 38.09 -47.73 11.62
N GLU A 268 37.47 -48.86 11.93
CA GLU A 268 38.16 -50.17 11.99
C GLU A 268 38.68 -50.62 10.61
N ASN A 269 37.96 -50.28 9.56
CA ASN A 269 38.33 -50.58 8.17
C ASN A 269 39.33 -49.61 7.54
N GLU A 270 39.79 -48.61 8.30
CA GLU A 270 40.69 -47.54 7.80
C GLU A 270 40.14 -46.78 6.58
N GLU A 271 38.80 -46.56 6.52
CA GLU A 271 38.14 -45.89 5.40
C GLU A 271 38.30 -44.36 5.41
N PHE A 272 38.86 -43.78 6.49
CA PHE A 272 39.09 -42.36 6.61
C PHE A 272 40.44 -41.92 6.05
N GLU A 273 40.44 -41.01 5.06
CA GLU A 273 41.61 -40.37 4.52
C GLU A 273 41.77 -38.94 5.06
N ILE A 274 43.00 -38.58 5.46
CA ILE A 274 43.30 -37.24 5.92
C ILE A 274 43.69 -36.36 4.74
N TRP A 275 42.84 -35.38 4.43
CA TRP A 275 43.12 -34.38 3.39
C TRP A 275 43.56 -33.06 4.03
N TYR A 276 44.69 -32.50 3.61
CA TYR A 276 45.19 -31.20 4.05
C TYR A 276 44.84 -30.13 3.04
N GLN A 277 44.04 -29.13 3.44
CA GLN A 277 43.80 -27.94 2.64
C GLN A 277 44.86 -26.87 2.98
N ILE A 278 45.75 -26.54 2.03
CA ILE A 278 46.69 -25.43 2.17
C ILE A 278 45.91 -24.12 1.99
N GLY A 279 45.56 -23.48 3.11
CA GLY A 279 44.98 -22.12 3.10
C GLY A 279 46.09 -21.09 2.85
N ARG A 280 45.87 -20.13 1.92
CA ARG A 280 46.71 -18.93 1.85
C ARG A 280 46.40 -18.06 3.09
N ALA A 281 47.36 -17.91 3.98
CA ALA A 281 47.34 -16.86 4.97
C ALA A 281 47.43 -15.52 4.23
N HIS A 282 46.44 -14.67 4.33
CA HIS A 282 46.57 -13.27 3.96
C HIS A 282 47.39 -12.58 5.04
N VAL A 283 48.60 -12.17 4.67
CA VAL A 283 49.45 -11.25 5.43
C VAL A 283 48.95 -9.83 5.13
#